data_ad0722ae7412b58f842b958c378f843b
#
_entry.id   ad0722ae7412b58f842b958c378f843b
#
_cell.length_a   1.000
_cell.length_b   1.000
_cell.length_c   1.000
_cell.angle_alpha   90.00
_cell.angle_beta   90.00
_cell.angle_gamma   90.00
#
_symmetry.space_group_name_H-M   'P 1'
#
loop_
_entity.id
_entity.type
_entity.pdbx_description
1 polymer ?
#
loop_
_entity_poly.entity_id
_entity_poly.type
_entity_poly.pdbx_seq_one_letter_code
_entity_poly.pdbx_strand_id
1 'polypeptide(L)'
;MMPSAKDLYLDLLKRCLANVIYQDPGTLDGQELPFDLRSRGEGRDWPARAHTMIGIKRLDALHYCIEDVLNREVPGDFIETGVWRGGAAIFMRGALKARGVTDRLVWAADSFAGLPQANAEKYPHDATYKFDQHRDLAVSLEEVQNNFRRYGLLDDQVRFLEGWFRDTLPGAPIRRLAVMRLDGDMYESTMDALTHLYPKLARGGYAIIDDYGDVPGCKQAVLDYRAAHGITEDIVTIDWTGVFWKKEGGGRG
;
A
#
# COMPACT_ATOMS: atom_id res chain seq x y z
N MET A 1 -18.59 9.24 -22.30
CA MET A 1 -19.27 7.99 -21.93
C MET A 1 -19.74 8.13 -20.48
N MET A 2 -20.95 7.72 -20.14
CA MET A 2 -21.42 7.77 -18.75
C MET A 2 -20.66 6.72 -17.93
N PRO A 3 -20.25 7.01 -16.67
CA PRO A 3 -19.59 6.03 -15.82
C PRO A 3 -20.51 4.82 -15.55
N SER A 4 -19.94 3.63 -15.53
CA SER A 4 -20.70 2.42 -15.20
C SER A 4 -21.04 2.39 -13.69
N ALA A 5 -21.99 1.52 -13.29
CA ALA A 5 -22.28 1.32 -11.87
C ALA A 5 -21.04 0.88 -11.07
N LYS A 6 -20.14 0.09 -11.69
CA LYS A 6 -18.84 -0.28 -11.13
C LYS A 6 -17.96 0.95 -10.86
N ASP A 7 -17.85 1.84 -11.85
CA ASP A 7 -17.00 3.03 -11.71
C ASP A 7 -17.53 3.96 -10.63
N LEU A 8 -18.86 4.13 -10.56
CA LEU A 8 -19.53 4.91 -9.50
C LEU A 8 -19.27 4.30 -8.11
N TYR A 9 -19.37 2.96 -7.99
CA TYR A 9 -19.08 2.26 -6.73
C TYR A 9 -17.62 2.47 -6.30
N LEU A 10 -16.65 2.29 -7.20
CA LEU A 10 -15.24 2.43 -6.86
C LEU A 10 -14.86 3.88 -6.55
N ASP A 11 -15.45 4.86 -7.24
CA ASP A 11 -15.26 6.27 -6.88
C ASP A 11 -15.84 6.57 -5.48
N LEU A 12 -17.06 6.11 -5.20
CA LEU A 12 -17.66 6.26 -3.88
C LEU A 12 -16.81 5.58 -2.79
N LEU A 13 -16.30 4.37 -3.05
CA LEU A 13 -15.45 3.65 -2.10
C LEU A 13 -14.18 4.44 -1.77
N LYS A 14 -13.48 5.01 -2.77
CA LYS A 14 -12.33 5.88 -2.54
C LYS A 14 -12.67 7.09 -1.67
N ARG A 15 -13.79 7.75 -1.96
CA ARG A 15 -14.27 8.91 -1.18
C ARG A 15 -14.61 8.54 0.26
N CYS A 16 -15.19 7.37 0.50
CA CYS A 16 -15.45 6.87 1.84
C CYS A 16 -14.15 6.56 2.59
N LEU A 17 -13.20 5.88 1.94
CA LEU A 17 -11.92 5.49 2.54
C LEU A 17 -11.07 6.70 2.94
N ALA A 18 -10.99 7.71 2.08
CA ALA A 18 -10.29 8.97 2.36
C ALA A 18 -11.14 9.95 3.20
N ASN A 19 -12.38 9.60 3.53
CA ASN A 19 -13.35 10.37 4.30
C ASN A 19 -13.56 11.82 3.80
N VAL A 20 -13.51 12.02 2.49
CA VAL A 20 -13.82 13.32 1.87
C VAL A 20 -15.33 13.63 1.89
N ILE A 21 -16.17 12.67 2.27
CA ILE A 21 -17.63 12.84 2.39
C ILE A 21 -17.99 13.50 3.71
N TYR A 22 -17.50 12.97 4.84
CA TYR A 22 -17.80 13.48 6.19
C TYR A 22 -16.76 14.48 6.72
N GLN A 23 -15.63 14.62 6.02
CA GLN A 23 -14.67 15.71 6.20
C GLN A 23 -14.14 15.82 7.64
N ASP A 24 -13.58 14.74 8.15
CA ASP A 24 -12.95 14.74 9.46
C ASP A 24 -11.64 15.58 9.46
N PRO A 25 -11.28 16.19 10.61
CA PRO A 25 -10.04 16.93 10.74
C PRO A 25 -8.83 16.02 10.46
N GLY A 26 -7.72 16.63 10.13
CA GLY A 26 -6.43 15.97 10.03
C GLY A 26 -5.48 16.45 11.10
N THR A 27 -4.29 15.84 11.15
CA THR A 27 -3.15 16.33 11.91
C THR A 27 -1.95 16.50 10.98
N LEU A 28 -1.08 17.45 11.29
CA LEU A 28 0.23 17.62 10.67
C LEU A 28 1.20 18.06 11.77
N ASP A 29 2.31 17.35 11.90
CA ASP A 29 3.32 17.59 12.94
C ASP A 29 2.71 17.66 14.37
N GLY A 30 1.68 16.82 14.63
CA GLY A 30 0.99 16.76 15.92
C GLY A 30 -0.01 17.90 16.18
N GLN A 31 -0.24 18.79 15.22
CA GLN A 31 -1.25 19.85 15.32
C GLN A 31 -2.52 19.43 14.58
N GLU A 32 -3.67 19.54 15.25
CA GLU A 32 -4.96 19.35 14.61
C GLU A 32 -5.24 20.49 13.62
N LEU A 33 -5.59 20.11 12.39
CA LEU A 33 -5.94 21.02 11.31
C LEU A 33 -7.36 20.78 10.85
N PRO A 34 -8.12 21.83 10.49
CA PRO A 34 -9.42 21.64 9.86
C PRO A 34 -9.27 20.85 8.56
N PHE A 35 -10.35 20.16 8.16
CA PHE A 35 -10.37 19.44 6.89
C PHE A 35 -10.02 20.38 5.73
N ASP A 36 -9.06 19.97 4.92
CA ASP A 36 -8.73 20.58 3.64
C ASP A 36 -8.78 19.53 2.54
N LEU A 37 -9.64 19.74 1.55
CA LEU A 37 -9.88 18.76 0.48
C LEU A 37 -8.62 18.50 -0.36
N ARG A 38 -7.79 19.52 -0.57
CA ARG A 38 -6.57 19.38 -1.35
C ARG A 38 -5.54 18.54 -0.60
N SER A 39 -5.26 18.87 0.65
CA SER A 39 -4.33 18.15 1.50
C SER A 39 -4.77 16.68 1.66
N ARG A 40 -6.07 16.42 1.95
CA ARG A 40 -6.64 15.09 2.04
C ARG A 40 -6.56 14.34 0.72
N GLY A 41 -6.85 14.99 -0.40
CA GLY A 41 -6.79 14.39 -1.73
C GLY A 41 -5.37 14.03 -2.17
N GLU A 42 -4.39 14.81 -1.71
CA GLU A 42 -2.96 14.59 -1.97
C GLU A 42 -2.27 13.69 -0.90
N GLY A 43 -3.00 13.25 0.15
CA GLY A 43 -2.43 12.47 1.24
C GLY A 43 -1.32 13.21 1.99
N ARG A 44 -1.58 14.48 2.33
CA ARG A 44 -0.64 15.37 3.04
C ARG A 44 -1.06 15.66 4.48
N ASP A 45 -2.15 15.07 4.92
CA ASP A 45 -2.62 15.12 6.30
C ASP A 45 -2.76 13.71 6.88
N TRP A 46 -2.69 13.59 8.19
CA TRP A 46 -3.03 12.36 8.91
C TRP A 46 -4.48 12.46 9.40
N PRO A 47 -5.42 11.77 8.76
CA PRO A 47 -6.84 11.94 9.07
C PRO A 47 -7.21 11.32 10.42
N ALA A 48 -8.10 11.99 11.16
CA ALA A 48 -8.55 11.51 12.46
C ALA A 48 -9.38 10.20 12.35
N ARG A 49 -10.18 10.06 11.29
CA ARG A 49 -11.14 8.94 11.15
C ARG A 49 -11.13 8.23 9.80
N ALA A 50 -10.51 8.79 8.78
CA ALA A 50 -10.40 8.12 7.47
C ALA A 50 -9.70 6.77 7.61
N HIS A 51 -10.04 5.83 6.74
CA HIS A 51 -9.44 4.48 6.75
C HIS A 51 -8.16 4.39 5.92
N THR A 52 -7.74 5.48 5.28
CA THR A 52 -6.44 5.63 4.62
C THR A 52 -5.93 7.05 4.74
N MET A 53 -4.61 7.23 4.81
CA MET A 53 -3.95 8.52 4.74
C MET A 53 -3.32 8.81 3.37
N ILE A 54 -3.37 7.85 2.44
CA ILE A 54 -2.69 8.00 1.14
C ILE A 54 -3.39 8.97 0.17
N GLY A 55 -4.59 9.42 0.51
CA GLY A 55 -5.36 10.35 -0.31
C GLY A 55 -5.95 9.74 -1.59
N ILE A 56 -6.59 10.59 -2.38
CA ILE A 56 -7.29 10.16 -3.60
C ILE A 56 -6.31 9.86 -4.73
N LYS A 57 -5.23 10.63 -4.89
CA LYS A 57 -4.27 10.46 -5.99
C LYS A 57 -3.63 9.07 -5.98
N ARG A 58 -3.16 8.61 -4.81
CA ARG A 58 -2.54 7.27 -4.70
C ARG A 58 -3.58 6.16 -4.78
N LEU A 59 -4.84 6.37 -4.32
CA LEU A 59 -5.95 5.45 -4.58
C LEU A 59 -6.31 5.36 -6.06
N ASP A 60 -6.22 6.46 -6.82
CA ASP A 60 -6.45 6.48 -8.27
C ASP A 60 -5.34 5.72 -9.02
N ALA A 61 -4.08 5.89 -8.61
CA ALA A 61 -2.96 5.13 -9.17
C ALA A 61 -3.07 3.63 -8.87
N LEU A 62 -3.45 3.26 -7.63
CA LEU A 62 -3.74 1.88 -7.26
C LEU A 62 -4.87 1.30 -8.10
N HIS A 63 -5.96 2.06 -8.29
CA HIS A 63 -7.09 1.68 -9.15
C HIS A 63 -6.64 1.43 -10.59
N TYR A 64 -5.84 2.35 -11.15
CA TYR A 64 -5.26 2.18 -12.49
C TYR A 64 -4.46 0.87 -12.62
N CYS A 65 -3.56 0.60 -11.66
CA CYS A 65 -2.76 -0.63 -11.66
C CYS A 65 -3.64 -1.89 -11.58
N ILE A 66 -4.67 -1.88 -10.73
CA ILE A 66 -5.63 -2.98 -10.59
C ILE A 66 -6.40 -3.21 -11.89
N GLU A 67 -6.96 -2.16 -12.49
CA GLU A 67 -7.72 -2.28 -13.74
C GLU A 67 -6.82 -2.79 -14.88
N ASP A 68 -5.57 -2.30 -15.00
CA ASP A 68 -4.65 -2.76 -16.05
C ASP A 68 -4.30 -4.25 -15.91
N VAL A 69 -3.98 -4.72 -14.69
CA VAL A 69 -3.66 -6.14 -14.49
C VAL A 69 -4.88 -7.04 -14.69
N LEU A 70 -6.09 -6.60 -14.33
CA LEU A 70 -7.31 -7.37 -14.53
C LEU A 70 -7.70 -7.42 -16.01
N ASN A 71 -7.61 -6.29 -16.72
CA ASN A 71 -7.93 -6.22 -18.15
C ASN A 71 -6.96 -7.02 -19.02
N ARG A 72 -5.70 -7.14 -18.59
CA ARG A 72 -4.65 -7.92 -19.28
C ARG A 72 -4.49 -9.33 -18.72
N GLU A 73 -5.37 -9.73 -17.80
CA GLU A 73 -5.37 -11.06 -17.18
C GLU A 73 -4.01 -11.45 -16.56
N VAL A 74 -3.27 -10.46 -16.03
CA VAL A 74 -2.00 -10.72 -15.34
C VAL A 74 -2.27 -11.58 -14.11
N PRO A 75 -1.67 -12.77 -13.99
CA PRO A 75 -1.99 -13.70 -12.92
C PRO A 75 -1.36 -13.28 -11.58
N GLY A 76 -2.04 -13.55 -10.48
CA GLY A 76 -1.53 -13.36 -9.11
C GLY A 76 -2.46 -12.57 -8.21
N ASP A 77 -2.17 -12.65 -6.94
CA ASP A 77 -2.87 -11.97 -5.86
C ASP A 77 -2.45 -10.49 -5.77
N PHE A 78 -3.10 -9.76 -4.89
CA PHE A 78 -2.72 -8.41 -4.49
C PHE A 78 -2.18 -8.42 -3.07
N ILE A 79 -1.21 -7.56 -2.76
CA ILE A 79 -0.70 -7.38 -1.40
C ILE A 79 -0.48 -5.90 -1.09
N GLU A 80 -0.78 -5.54 0.15
CA GLU A 80 -0.31 -4.32 0.81
C GLU A 80 0.56 -4.70 2.00
N THR A 81 1.75 -4.09 2.12
CA THR A 81 2.61 -4.15 3.30
C THR A 81 2.62 -2.79 3.97
N GLY A 82 2.30 -2.73 5.29
CA GLY A 82 1.97 -1.50 5.98
C GLY A 82 0.54 -1.06 5.65
N VAL A 83 -0.43 -1.57 6.41
CA VAL A 83 -1.85 -1.38 6.06
C VAL A 83 -2.54 -0.29 6.87
N TRP A 84 -1.93 0.15 7.98
CA TRP A 84 -2.53 1.10 8.90
C TRP A 84 -3.99 0.71 9.23
N ARG A 85 -4.99 1.53 8.87
CA ARG A 85 -6.42 1.23 9.08
C ARG A 85 -7.04 0.36 7.98
N GLY A 86 -6.23 -0.11 7.01
CA GLY A 86 -6.62 -1.08 5.99
C GLY A 86 -7.20 -0.50 4.70
N GLY A 87 -7.16 0.83 4.52
CA GLY A 87 -7.93 1.47 3.44
C GLY A 87 -7.55 1.04 2.02
N ALA A 88 -6.26 0.92 1.69
CA ALA A 88 -5.87 0.50 0.34
C ALA A 88 -6.16 -1.00 0.11
N ALA A 89 -5.95 -1.86 1.12
CA ALA A 89 -6.33 -3.28 1.04
C ALA A 89 -7.86 -3.46 0.92
N ILE A 90 -8.67 -2.65 1.63
CA ILE A 90 -10.13 -2.60 1.46
C ILE A 90 -10.49 -2.20 0.03
N PHE A 91 -9.79 -1.20 -0.54
CA PHE A 91 -10.01 -0.79 -1.92
C PHE A 91 -9.67 -1.92 -2.91
N MET A 92 -8.53 -2.62 -2.72
CA MET A 92 -8.14 -3.79 -3.53
C MET A 92 -9.25 -4.85 -3.52
N ARG A 93 -9.77 -5.19 -2.31
CA ARG A 93 -10.85 -6.18 -2.18
C ARG A 93 -12.16 -5.70 -2.83
N GLY A 94 -12.50 -4.42 -2.66
CA GLY A 94 -13.66 -3.80 -3.30
C GLY A 94 -13.59 -3.84 -4.82
N ALA A 95 -12.40 -3.60 -5.39
CA ALA A 95 -12.16 -3.66 -6.83
C ALA A 95 -12.33 -5.09 -7.38
N LEU A 96 -11.78 -6.13 -6.71
CA LEU A 96 -12.00 -7.53 -7.08
C LEU A 96 -13.50 -7.89 -7.03
N LYS A 97 -14.20 -7.46 -5.97
CA LYS A 97 -15.65 -7.72 -5.82
C LYS A 97 -16.48 -7.05 -6.91
N ALA A 98 -16.18 -5.78 -7.23
CA ALA A 98 -16.86 -5.03 -8.28
C ALA A 98 -16.64 -5.60 -9.68
N ARG A 99 -15.52 -6.32 -9.88
CA ARG A 99 -15.17 -7.01 -11.13
C ARG A 99 -15.65 -8.47 -11.17
N GLY A 100 -16.26 -8.98 -10.09
CA GLY A 100 -16.67 -10.38 -9.98
C GLY A 100 -15.50 -11.38 -9.96
N VAL A 101 -14.29 -10.93 -9.58
CA VAL A 101 -13.10 -11.77 -9.49
C VAL A 101 -13.11 -12.54 -8.17
N THR A 102 -13.10 -13.87 -8.24
CA THR A 102 -13.22 -14.75 -7.07
C THR A 102 -12.01 -15.65 -6.83
N ASP A 103 -11.04 -15.64 -7.72
CA ASP A 103 -9.87 -16.53 -7.75
C ASP A 103 -8.58 -15.86 -7.29
N ARG A 104 -8.64 -14.63 -6.76
CA ARG A 104 -7.49 -13.87 -6.27
C ARG A 104 -7.69 -13.48 -4.81
N LEU A 105 -6.57 -13.44 -4.07
CA LEU A 105 -6.54 -12.99 -2.68
C LEU A 105 -6.04 -11.55 -2.59
N VAL A 106 -6.42 -10.88 -1.50
CA VAL A 106 -5.83 -9.64 -1.03
C VAL A 106 -5.13 -9.93 0.29
N TRP A 107 -3.83 -9.75 0.30
CA TRP A 107 -2.98 -9.93 1.46
C TRP A 107 -2.76 -8.58 2.13
N ALA A 108 -3.00 -8.50 3.42
CA ALA A 108 -2.74 -7.35 4.28
C ALA A 108 -1.65 -7.74 5.28
N ALA A 109 -0.43 -7.30 5.02
CA ALA A 109 0.74 -7.60 5.84
C ALA A 109 1.14 -6.39 6.69
N ASP A 110 1.13 -6.55 8.01
CA ASP A 110 1.47 -5.49 8.96
C ASP A 110 1.90 -6.12 10.28
N SER A 111 2.62 -5.37 11.09
CA SER A 111 2.88 -5.73 12.48
C SER A 111 1.60 -5.65 13.32
N PHE A 112 0.66 -4.79 12.93
CA PHE A 112 -0.52 -4.36 13.69
C PHE A 112 -0.15 -3.80 15.08
N ALA A 113 1.08 -3.31 15.19
CA ALA A 113 1.67 -2.77 16.43
C ALA A 113 2.48 -1.47 16.18
N GLY A 114 2.37 -0.89 14.96
CA GLY A 114 3.14 0.27 14.51
C GLY A 114 4.44 -0.11 13.79
N LEU A 115 5.40 0.81 13.73
CA LEU A 115 6.69 0.56 13.10
C LEU A 115 7.72 0.05 14.12
N PRO A 116 8.71 -0.75 13.69
CA PRO A 116 9.77 -1.20 14.58
C PRO A 116 10.73 -0.06 14.92
N GLN A 117 11.45 -0.19 16.02
CA GLN A 117 12.59 0.68 16.29
C GLN A 117 13.64 0.53 15.19
N ALA A 118 14.14 1.67 14.70
CA ALA A 118 15.17 1.68 13.67
C ALA A 118 16.47 1.01 14.17
N ASN A 119 17.00 0.09 13.37
CA ASN A 119 18.30 -0.53 13.62
C ASN A 119 19.40 0.27 12.88
N ALA A 120 19.81 1.37 13.47
CA ALA A 120 20.77 2.29 12.88
C ALA A 120 22.17 1.69 12.66
N GLU A 121 22.55 0.66 13.43
CA GLU A 121 23.83 -0.03 13.26
C GLU A 121 23.84 -0.84 11.97
N LYS A 122 22.77 -1.56 11.70
CA LYS A 122 22.63 -2.39 10.49
C LYS A 122 22.19 -1.59 9.28
N TYR A 123 21.32 -0.60 9.50
CA TYR A 123 20.69 0.21 8.45
C TYR A 123 20.86 1.71 8.76
N PRO A 124 22.04 2.29 8.44
CA PRO A 124 22.34 3.70 8.77
C PRO A 124 21.36 4.71 8.16
N HIS A 125 20.69 4.34 7.07
CA HIS A 125 19.66 5.17 6.43
C HIS A 125 18.44 5.38 7.32
N ASP A 126 18.18 4.48 8.27
CA ASP A 126 17.04 4.57 9.20
C ASP A 126 17.39 5.29 10.51
N ALA A 127 18.65 5.68 10.72
CA ALA A 127 19.16 6.18 12.00
C ALA A 127 18.43 7.42 12.55
N THR A 128 17.84 8.25 11.69
CA THR A 128 17.18 9.50 12.08
C THR A 128 15.68 9.33 12.33
N TYR A 129 15.09 8.20 11.91
CA TYR A 129 13.66 7.98 12.04
C TYR A 129 13.28 7.49 13.43
N LYS A 130 12.18 8.05 13.94
CA LYS A 130 11.57 7.71 15.23
C LYS A 130 10.10 7.31 15.05
N PHE A 131 9.81 6.60 13.95
CA PHE A 131 8.45 6.19 13.63
C PHE A 131 7.83 5.26 14.69
N ASP A 132 8.66 4.51 15.43
CA ASP A 132 8.27 3.71 16.60
C ASP A 132 7.59 4.55 17.71
N GLN A 133 7.80 5.87 17.73
CA GLN A 133 7.19 6.78 18.71
C GLN A 133 5.80 7.29 18.28
N HIS A 134 5.42 7.11 17.02
CA HIS A 134 4.11 7.52 16.50
C HIS A 134 3.04 6.47 16.79
N ARG A 135 2.39 6.59 17.95
CA ARG A 135 1.36 5.64 18.39
C ARG A 135 0.15 5.56 17.46
N ASP A 136 -0.13 6.62 16.71
CA ASP A 136 -1.24 6.67 15.75
C ASP A 136 -1.02 5.75 14.54
N LEU A 137 0.21 5.27 14.33
CA LEU A 137 0.52 4.26 13.32
C LEU A 137 0.26 2.82 13.80
N ALA A 138 0.09 2.61 15.11
CA ALA A 138 -0.21 1.31 15.67
C ALA A 138 -1.73 1.05 15.63
N VAL A 139 -2.20 0.34 14.62
CA VAL A 139 -3.61 -0.05 14.46
C VAL A 139 -3.72 -1.56 14.58
N SER A 140 -4.53 -2.02 15.53
CA SER A 140 -4.64 -3.47 15.80
C SER A 140 -5.28 -4.23 14.63
N LEU A 141 -4.93 -5.52 14.50
CA LEU A 141 -5.56 -6.41 13.53
C LEU A 141 -7.08 -6.45 13.67
N GLU A 142 -7.60 -6.44 14.91
CA GLU A 142 -9.05 -6.42 15.16
C GLU A 142 -9.71 -5.17 14.59
N GLU A 143 -9.09 -3.99 14.76
CA GLU A 143 -9.60 -2.74 14.21
C GLU A 143 -9.61 -2.78 12.67
N VAL A 144 -8.53 -3.24 12.04
CA VAL A 144 -8.46 -3.39 10.59
C VAL A 144 -9.54 -4.35 10.08
N GLN A 145 -9.72 -5.51 10.73
CA GLN A 145 -10.79 -6.45 10.39
C GLN A 145 -12.18 -5.82 10.55
N ASN A 146 -12.39 -5.03 11.61
CA ASN A 146 -13.66 -4.32 11.83
C ASN A 146 -13.89 -3.28 10.72
N ASN A 147 -12.85 -2.61 10.25
CA ASN A 147 -12.95 -1.71 9.10
C ASN A 147 -13.39 -2.46 7.84
N PHE A 148 -12.76 -3.58 7.51
CA PHE A 148 -13.23 -4.43 6.40
C PHE A 148 -14.70 -4.85 6.55
N ARG A 149 -15.14 -5.23 7.78
CA ARG A 149 -16.56 -5.61 8.06
C ARG A 149 -17.52 -4.46 7.78
N ARG A 150 -17.16 -3.22 8.17
CA ARG A 150 -17.98 -2.01 7.93
C ARG A 150 -18.26 -1.78 6.45
N TYR A 151 -17.34 -2.15 5.56
CA TYR A 151 -17.52 -2.09 4.11
C TYR A 151 -18.18 -3.35 3.52
N GLY A 152 -18.45 -4.39 4.31
CA GLY A 152 -18.94 -5.69 3.82
C GLY A 152 -17.93 -6.41 2.92
N LEU A 153 -16.64 -6.21 3.19
CA LEU A 153 -15.53 -6.70 2.37
C LEU A 153 -14.59 -7.66 3.13
N LEU A 154 -14.90 -8.04 4.36
CA LEU A 154 -14.18 -9.11 5.06
C LEU A 154 -14.76 -10.47 4.66
N ASP A 155 -14.04 -11.21 3.84
CA ASP A 155 -14.43 -12.53 3.36
C ASP A 155 -13.19 -13.42 3.10
N ASP A 156 -13.42 -14.62 2.53
CA ASP A 156 -12.37 -15.61 2.28
C ASP A 156 -11.29 -15.18 1.25
N GLN A 157 -11.45 -14.05 0.58
CA GLN A 157 -10.42 -13.50 -0.29
C GLN A 157 -9.48 -12.52 0.44
N VAL A 158 -9.70 -12.23 1.72
CA VAL A 158 -8.78 -11.40 2.53
C VAL A 158 -7.94 -12.29 3.42
N ARG A 159 -6.64 -12.04 3.43
CA ARG A 159 -5.67 -12.75 4.28
C ARG A 159 -4.81 -11.73 5.02
N PHE A 160 -4.63 -11.94 6.29
CA PHE A 160 -3.76 -11.13 7.15
C PHE A 160 -2.46 -11.87 7.43
N LEU A 161 -1.35 -11.14 7.34
CA LEU A 161 -0.02 -11.60 7.77
C LEU A 161 0.40 -10.69 8.92
N GLU A 162 0.15 -11.16 10.15
CA GLU A 162 0.43 -10.41 11.38
C GLU A 162 1.87 -10.64 11.83
N GLY A 163 2.66 -9.56 11.90
CA GLY A 163 4.05 -9.55 12.36
C GLY A 163 4.97 -8.72 11.48
N TRP A 164 6.23 -8.60 11.91
CA TRP A 164 7.23 -7.84 11.17
C TRP A 164 7.52 -8.49 9.82
N PHE A 165 7.77 -7.68 8.78
CA PHE A 165 7.98 -8.17 7.40
C PHE A 165 9.11 -9.19 7.32
N ARG A 166 10.23 -8.96 8.03
CA ARG A 166 11.36 -9.90 8.11
C ARG A 166 10.98 -11.30 8.61
N ASP A 167 9.94 -11.40 9.44
CA ASP A 167 9.53 -12.66 10.07
C ASP A 167 8.41 -13.35 9.30
N THR A 168 7.50 -12.58 8.69
CA THR A 168 6.28 -13.10 8.08
C THR A 168 6.38 -13.33 6.58
N LEU A 169 7.04 -12.42 5.84
CA LEU A 169 7.08 -12.49 4.38
C LEU A 169 7.90 -13.68 3.82
N PRO A 170 9.01 -14.12 4.45
CA PRO A 170 9.77 -15.29 3.97
C PRO A 170 8.91 -16.55 3.89
N GLY A 171 8.07 -16.80 4.90
CA GLY A 171 7.20 -17.98 5.00
C GLY A 171 5.80 -17.80 4.43
N ALA A 172 5.45 -16.62 3.91
CA ALA A 172 4.10 -16.35 3.43
C ALA A 172 3.71 -17.26 2.25
N PRO A 173 2.50 -17.88 2.29
CA PRO A 173 2.05 -18.82 1.26
C PRO A 173 1.62 -18.12 -0.04
N ILE A 174 2.25 -17.00 -0.36
CA ILE A 174 2.03 -16.21 -1.57
C ILE A 174 2.83 -16.85 -2.70
N ARG A 175 2.13 -17.31 -3.73
CA ARG A 175 2.75 -17.95 -4.90
C ARG A 175 3.10 -16.94 -5.99
N ARG A 176 2.21 -16.00 -6.25
CA ARG A 176 2.35 -15.01 -7.31
C ARG A 176 1.56 -13.75 -6.97
N LEU A 177 2.09 -12.61 -7.36
CA LEU A 177 1.45 -11.30 -7.18
C LEU A 177 1.24 -10.62 -8.53
N ALA A 178 0.12 -9.92 -8.69
CA ALA A 178 -0.14 -9.02 -9.81
C ALA A 178 0.03 -7.55 -9.40
N VAL A 179 -0.28 -7.21 -8.15
CA VAL A 179 -0.07 -5.87 -7.59
C VAL A 179 0.56 -6.02 -6.20
N MET A 180 1.65 -5.33 -5.97
CA MET A 180 2.25 -5.17 -4.65
C MET A 180 2.37 -3.68 -4.32
N ARG A 181 1.78 -3.25 -3.20
CA ARG A 181 1.89 -1.92 -2.64
C ARG A 181 2.72 -2.00 -1.37
N LEU A 182 3.82 -1.29 -1.36
CA LEU A 182 4.79 -1.26 -0.27
C LEU A 182 4.73 0.10 0.41
N ASP A 183 4.40 0.08 1.71
CA ASP A 183 4.20 1.23 2.58
C ASP A 183 4.81 0.89 3.94
N GLY A 184 6.13 0.84 3.98
CA GLY A 184 6.88 0.39 5.16
C GLY A 184 7.84 1.45 5.66
N ASP A 185 7.80 2.67 5.10
CA ASP A 185 8.60 3.84 5.43
C ASP A 185 10.11 3.62 5.35
N MET A 186 10.67 2.73 6.16
CA MET A 186 12.11 2.59 6.39
C MET A 186 12.83 1.77 5.32
N TYR A 187 14.15 1.92 5.29
CA TYR A 187 15.05 1.11 4.44
C TYR A 187 14.88 -0.39 4.71
N GLU A 188 14.94 -0.80 6.00
CA GLU A 188 14.81 -2.22 6.39
C GLU A 188 13.49 -2.80 5.89
N SER A 189 12.37 -2.18 6.22
CA SER A 189 11.03 -2.67 5.87
C SER A 189 10.81 -2.72 4.36
N THR A 190 11.29 -1.72 3.63
CA THR A 190 11.20 -1.67 2.16
C THR A 190 12.06 -2.76 1.53
N MET A 191 13.28 -2.97 2.03
CA MET A 191 14.19 -4.01 1.53
C MET A 191 13.64 -5.41 1.81
N ASP A 192 13.09 -5.67 3.00
CA ASP A 192 12.45 -6.94 3.33
C ASP A 192 11.28 -7.24 2.39
N ALA A 193 10.40 -6.25 2.18
CA ALA A 193 9.26 -6.41 1.29
C ALA A 193 9.69 -6.66 -0.17
N LEU A 194 10.66 -5.90 -0.69
CA LEU A 194 11.18 -6.11 -2.05
C LEU A 194 11.84 -7.49 -2.19
N THR A 195 12.67 -7.89 -1.22
CA THR A 195 13.39 -9.17 -1.26
C THR A 195 12.44 -10.37 -1.34
N HIS A 196 11.35 -10.36 -0.56
CA HIS A 196 10.46 -11.51 -0.45
C HIS A 196 9.26 -11.48 -1.39
N LEU A 197 8.87 -10.31 -1.90
CA LEU A 197 7.68 -10.15 -2.73
C LEU A 197 7.99 -9.89 -4.21
N TYR A 198 9.00 -9.09 -4.53
CA TYR A 198 9.30 -8.76 -5.93
C TYR A 198 9.61 -9.98 -6.82
N PRO A 199 10.31 -11.03 -6.34
CA PRO A 199 10.48 -12.27 -7.12
C PRO A 199 9.16 -12.94 -7.48
N LYS A 200 8.13 -12.79 -6.62
CA LYS A 200 6.78 -13.35 -6.82
C LYS A 200 5.89 -12.47 -7.71
N LEU A 201 6.29 -11.23 -7.99
CA LEU A 201 5.54 -10.32 -8.86
C LEU A 201 5.57 -10.86 -10.30
N ALA A 202 4.38 -11.04 -10.89
CA ALA A 202 4.23 -11.52 -12.25
C ALA A 202 4.76 -10.48 -13.26
N ARG A 203 5.21 -10.95 -14.43
CA ARG A 203 5.44 -10.09 -15.57
C ARG A 203 4.15 -9.35 -15.92
N GLY A 204 4.22 -8.04 -16.11
CA GLY A 204 3.07 -7.17 -16.32
C GLY A 204 2.38 -6.72 -15.03
N GLY A 205 2.80 -7.22 -13.86
CA GLY A 205 2.34 -6.73 -12.57
C GLY A 205 3.01 -5.43 -12.16
N TYR A 206 2.48 -4.81 -11.10
CA TYR A 206 2.92 -3.50 -10.62
C TYR A 206 3.53 -3.57 -9.23
N ALA A 207 4.66 -2.90 -9.06
CA ALA A 207 5.21 -2.53 -7.76
C ALA A 207 4.92 -1.06 -7.51
N ILE A 208 4.21 -0.76 -6.42
CA ILE A 208 3.84 0.58 -5.98
C ILE A 208 4.57 0.84 -4.67
N ILE A 209 5.28 1.95 -4.57
CA ILE A 209 6.04 2.36 -3.39
C ILE A 209 5.45 3.66 -2.87
N ASP A 210 5.00 3.67 -1.62
CA ASP A 210 4.32 4.83 -1.05
C ASP A 210 5.27 5.96 -0.69
N ASP A 211 6.41 5.66 -0.07
CA ASP A 211 7.26 6.61 0.65
C ASP A 211 8.49 7.05 -0.15
N TYR A 212 8.57 6.73 -1.43
CA TYR A 212 9.77 6.94 -2.27
C TYR A 212 10.23 8.40 -2.32
N GLY A 213 9.30 9.35 -2.36
CA GLY A 213 9.61 10.78 -2.47
C GLY A 213 9.88 11.46 -1.13
N ASP A 214 9.32 10.93 -0.04
CA ASP A 214 9.33 11.57 1.29
C ASP A 214 10.37 10.95 2.24
N VAL A 215 10.54 9.63 2.18
CA VAL A 215 11.42 8.90 3.11
C VAL A 215 12.72 8.48 2.41
N PRO A 216 13.86 9.16 2.65
CA PRO A 216 15.14 8.85 2.01
C PRO A 216 15.59 7.39 2.17
N GLY A 217 15.31 6.74 3.32
CA GLY A 217 15.61 5.33 3.56
C GLY A 217 14.83 4.41 2.61
N CYS A 218 13.53 4.63 2.44
CA CYS A 218 12.71 3.91 1.48
C CYS A 218 13.25 4.06 0.06
N LYS A 219 13.51 5.30 -0.36
CA LYS A 219 14.08 5.57 -1.69
C LYS A 219 15.39 4.83 -1.92
N GLN A 220 16.30 4.86 -0.94
CA GLN A 220 17.61 4.20 -1.07
C GLN A 220 17.44 2.68 -1.18
N ALA A 221 16.56 2.07 -0.38
CA ALA A 221 16.26 0.64 -0.47
C ALA A 221 15.76 0.24 -1.86
N VAL A 222 14.86 1.03 -2.44
CA VAL A 222 14.36 0.81 -3.80
C VAL A 222 15.49 0.89 -4.83
N LEU A 223 16.34 1.90 -4.74
CA LEU A 223 17.46 2.09 -5.68
C LEU A 223 18.47 0.95 -5.56
N ASP A 224 18.86 0.56 -4.35
CA ASP A 224 19.81 -0.52 -4.08
C ASP A 224 19.26 -1.87 -4.58
N TYR A 225 18.01 -2.17 -4.26
CA TYR A 225 17.36 -3.40 -4.72
C TYR A 225 17.30 -3.46 -6.26
N ARG A 226 16.87 -2.39 -6.90
CA ARG A 226 16.77 -2.30 -8.36
C ARG A 226 18.14 -2.45 -9.03
N ALA A 227 19.16 -1.78 -8.49
CA ALA A 227 20.53 -1.91 -8.99
C ALA A 227 21.08 -3.33 -8.86
N ALA A 228 20.89 -3.96 -7.69
CA ALA A 228 21.35 -5.33 -7.42
C ALA A 228 20.69 -6.39 -8.31
N HIS A 229 19.45 -6.13 -8.77
CA HIS A 229 18.68 -7.09 -9.56
C HIS A 229 18.52 -6.69 -11.04
N GLY A 230 19.21 -5.65 -11.50
CA GLY A 230 19.16 -5.19 -12.89
C GLY A 230 17.77 -4.74 -13.34
N ILE A 231 17.00 -4.14 -12.44
CA ILE A 231 15.64 -3.65 -12.72
C ILE A 231 15.77 -2.26 -13.35
N THR A 232 15.39 -2.13 -14.63
CA THR A 232 15.60 -0.92 -15.43
C THR A 232 14.30 -0.25 -15.89
N GLU A 233 13.15 -0.82 -15.56
CA GLU A 233 11.84 -0.25 -15.90
C GLU A 233 11.70 1.18 -15.36
N ASP A 234 11.05 2.05 -16.11
CA ASP A 234 10.87 3.45 -15.71
C ASP A 234 10.02 3.56 -14.44
N ILE A 235 10.48 4.39 -13.51
CA ILE A 235 9.73 4.76 -12.32
C ILE A 235 8.76 5.88 -12.69
N VAL A 236 7.47 5.63 -12.51
CA VAL A 236 6.39 6.59 -12.76
C VAL A 236 6.01 7.26 -11.44
N THR A 237 6.08 8.60 -11.41
CA THR A 237 5.67 9.38 -10.25
C THR A 237 4.15 9.47 -10.17
N ILE A 238 3.58 9.20 -9.00
CA ILE A 238 2.15 9.34 -8.69
C ILE A 238 1.87 10.77 -8.18
N ASP A 239 2.60 11.12 -7.12
CA ASP A 239 2.46 12.40 -6.43
C ASP A 239 3.79 12.81 -5.77
N TRP A 240 3.73 13.59 -4.69
CA TRP A 240 4.89 14.10 -3.97
C TRP A 240 5.74 13.01 -3.28
N THR A 241 5.18 11.82 -3.05
CA THR A 241 5.88 10.71 -2.39
C THR A 241 5.76 9.39 -3.14
N GLY A 242 4.56 9.03 -3.62
CA GLY A 242 4.27 7.74 -4.24
C GLY A 242 4.83 7.58 -5.64
N VAL A 243 5.33 6.38 -5.94
CA VAL A 243 5.77 5.98 -7.28
C VAL A 243 5.31 4.57 -7.60
N PHE A 244 5.34 4.19 -8.86
CA PHE A 244 5.18 2.80 -9.28
C PHE A 244 6.01 2.47 -10.52
N TRP A 245 6.22 1.20 -10.77
CA TRP A 245 6.68 0.68 -12.05
C TRP A 245 6.00 -0.64 -12.37
N LYS A 246 5.99 -0.99 -13.64
CA LYS A 246 5.46 -2.23 -14.17
C LYS A 246 6.61 -3.19 -14.43
N LYS A 247 6.54 -4.40 -13.93
CA LYS A 247 7.54 -5.43 -14.20
C LYS A 247 7.38 -5.98 -15.63
N GLU A 248 8.27 -5.62 -16.54
CA GLU A 248 8.13 -5.98 -17.97
C GLU A 248 8.91 -7.22 -18.39
N GLY A 249 9.94 -7.60 -17.71
CA GLY A 249 10.64 -8.84 -18.02
C GLY A 249 12.00 -8.87 -17.38
N GLY A 250 12.35 -9.96 -16.78
CA GLY A 250 13.66 -10.16 -16.22
C GLY A 250 14.74 -9.88 -17.26
N GLY A 251 15.75 -9.13 -16.85
CA GLY A 251 17.01 -9.11 -17.55
C GLY A 251 17.43 -10.57 -17.84
N ARG A 252 18.01 -10.78 -18.99
CA ARG A 252 18.52 -12.09 -19.41
C ARG A 252 19.40 -12.64 -18.30
N GLY A 253 19.01 -13.77 -17.71
CA GLY A 253 19.91 -14.61 -16.96
C GLY A 253 21.00 -15.17 -17.85
#